data_7ceca5fd1177950ca8a03caa1e53d542
#
_entry.id   7ceca5fd1177950ca8a03caa1e53d542
#
_cell.length_a   1.000
_cell.length_b   1.000
_cell.length_c   1.000
_cell.angle_alpha   90.00
_cell.angle_beta   90.00
_cell.angle_gamma   90.00
#
_symmetry.space_group_name_H-M   'P 1'
#
loop_
_entity.id
_entity.type
_entity.pdbx_description
1 polymer ?
#
loop_
_entity_poly.entity_id
_entity_poly.type
_entity_poly.pdbx_seq_one_letter_code
_entity_poly.pdbx_strand_id
1 'polypeptide(L)'
;MTVFAMVLGGCAKEQTWKADTKAPEISVLDMNDETVKLSDFRGKPVVLRFWATGCKACVAGMPKLDSISKGYRDKGLAVLAINMGNPKALVEVFARGLKLSYPVFLDPALIAAKKYGVKSVPTTFFIDRDGAAKKVVVGEITQELFDKTMIDLM
;
A
#
# COMPACT_ATOMS: atom_id res chain seq x y z
N MET A 1 -51.49 14.97 11.76
CA MET A 1 -50.32 14.45 12.46
C MET A 1 -49.30 14.01 11.41
N THR A 2 -48.34 14.86 11.15
CA THR A 2 -47.31 14.63 10.10
C THR A 2 -46.05 14.11 10.77
N VAL A 3 -45.71 12.86 10.51
CA VAL A 3 -44.48 12.22 11.03
C VAL A 3 -43.32 12.67 10.13
N PHE A 4 -42.46 13.51 10.67
CA PHE A 4 -41.23 13.94 10.02
C PHE A 4 -40.14 12.87 10.27
N ALA A 5 -39.89 12.07 9.25
CA ALA A 5 -38.80 11.10 9.30
C ALA A 5 -37.45 11.83 9.12
N MET A 6 -36.67 11.93 10.21
CA MET A 6 -35.32 12.41 10.19
C MET A 6 -34.41 11.34 9.57
N VAL A 7 -34.05 11.53 8.30
CA VAL A 7 -33.01 10.74 7.66
C VAL A 7 -31.65 11.24 8.17
N LEU A 8 -31.06 10.50 9.09
CA LEU A 8 -29.66 10.70 9.49
C LEU A 8 -28.75 10.19 8.36
N GLY A 9 -28.51 11.08 7.41
CA GLY A 9 -27.49 10.87 6.40
C GLY A 9 -26.09 10.94 7.03
N GLY A 10 -25.57 9.79 7.47
CA GLY A 10 -24.16 9.66 7.80
C GLY A 10 -23.32 9.81 6.54
N CYS A 11 -22.82 10.99 6.28
CA CYS A 11 -21.78 11.22 5.27
C CYS A 11 -20.50 10.51 5.73
N ALA A 12 -20.31 9.28 5.30
CA ALA A 12 -18.96 8.70 5.25
C ALA A 12 -18.18 9.58 4.26
N LYS A 13 -17.29 10.42 4.76
CA LYS A 13 -16.35 11.17 3.92
C LYS A 13 -15.49 10.13 3.21
N GLU A 14 -15.78 9.90 1.95
CA GLU A 14 -14.93 9.15 1.05
C GLU A 14 -13.60 9.92 0.98
N GLN A 15 -12.53 9.32 1.51
CA GLN A 15 -11.22 9.94 1.51
C GLN A 15 -10.65 9.85 0.10
N THR A 16 -11.00 10.81 -0.74
CA THR A 16 -10.42 10.95 -2.07
C THR A 16 -9.00 11.47 -1.93
N TRP A 17 -8.03 10.63 -2.23
CA TRP A 17 -6.63 11.06 -2.32
C TRP A 17 -6.47 12.02 -3.49
N LYS A 18 -6.02 13.24 -3.18
CA LYS A 18 -5.59 14.18 -4.21
C LYS A 18 -4.16 13.87 -4.57
N ALA A 19 -3.86 13.85 -5.87
CA ALA A 19 -2.49 13.78 -6.34
C ALA A 19 -1.66 14.93 -5.72
N ASP A 20 -0.37 14.70 -5.51
CA ASP A 20 0.57 15.64 -4.90
C ASP A 20 0.31 15.94 -3.40
N THR A 21 -0.51 15.14 -2.74
CA THR A 21 -0.68 15.22 -1.29
C THR A 21 0.50 14.54 -0.59
N LYS A 22 1.07 15.20 0.43
CA LYS A 22 2.12 14.59 1.26
C LYS A 22 1.62 13.29 1.86
N ALA A 23 2.34 12.19 1.60
CA ALA A 23 2.03 10.89 2.15
C ALA A 23 2.17 10.93 3.68
N PRO A 24 1.17 10.45 4.44
CA PRO A 24 1.26 10.39 5.89
C PRO A 24 2.41 9.52 6.36
N GLU A 25 3.14 9.98 7.38
CA GLU A 25 4.16 9.15 8.02
C GLU A 25 3.50 7.94 8.69
N ILE A 26 4.08 6.77 8.46
CA ILE A 26 3.67 5.50 9.08
C ILE A 26 4.87 4.80 9.68
N SER A 27 4.59 3.96 10.67
CA SER A 27 5.52 3.00 11.25
C SER A 27 4.91 1.61 11.13
N VAL A 28 5.65 0.68 10.61
CA VAL A 28 5.28 -0.72 10.43
C VAL A 28 6.37 -1.61 11.01
N LEU A 29 6.12 -2.90 11.17
CA LEU A 29 7.10 -3.85 11.65
C LEU A 29 7.65 -4.68 10.50
N ASP A 30 8.95 -4.91 10.50
CA ASP A 30 9.56 -5.91 9.61
C ASP A 30 9.38 -7.34 10.17
N MET A 31 9.94 -8.33 9.49
CA MET A 31 9.85 -9.73 9.92
C MET A 31 10.72 -10.05 11.15
N ASN A 32 11.55 -9.12 11.61
CA ASN A 32 12.34 -9.22 12.86
C ASN A 32 11.72 -8.42 14.00
N ASP A 33 10.49 -7.92 13.83
CA ASP A 33 9.77 -7.05 14.77
C ASP A 33 10.44 -5.67 14.98
N GLU A 34 11.30 -5.27 14.05
CA GLU A 34 11.89 -3.94 14.07
C GLU A 34 10.99 -2.92 13.40
N THR A 35 10.93 -1.73 13.98
CA THR A 35 10.12 -0.63 13.44
C THR A 35 10.78 -0.01 12.23
N VAL A 36 10.04 0.04 11.13
CA VAL A 36 10.42 0.69 9.88
C VAL A 36 9.44 1.83 9.60
N LYS A 37 9.97 3.00 9.24
CA LYS A 37 9.17 4.20 8.96
C LYS A 37 9.20 4.52 7.47
N LEU A 38 8.14 5.13 6.96
CA LEU A 38 8.13 5.62 5.57
C LEU A 38 9.26 6.62 5.33
N SER A 39 9.58 7.46 6.33
CA SER A 39 10.68 8.43 6.26
C SER A 39 12.07 7.82 6.09
N ASP A 40 12.25 6.54 6.36
CA ASP A 40 13.52 5.83 6.11
C ASP A 40 13.81 5.68 4.60
N PHE A 41 12.79 5.88 3.77
CA PHE A 41 12.87 5.80 2.31
C PHE A 41 12.88 7.18 1.61
N ARG A 42 13.10 8.25 2.34
CA ARG A 42 13.19 9.61 1.75
C ARG A 42 14.23 9.68 0.64
N GLY A 43 13.90 10.43 -0.41
CA GLY A 43 14.75 10.54 -1.61
C GLY A 43 14.61 9.38 -2.58
N LYS A 44 13.80 8.37 -2.26
CA LYS A 44 13.49 7.25 -3.15
C LYS A 44 12.02 7.30 -3.55
N PRO A 45 11.67 6.96 -4.80
CA PRO A 45 10.29 6.66 -5.13
C PRO A 45 9.85 5.40 -4.40
N VAL A 46 8.61 5.38 -3.89
CA VAL A 46 8.05 4.28 -3.10
C VAL A 46 6.74 3.79 -3.70
N VAL A 47 6.63 2.48 -3.86
CA VAL A 47 5.37 1.78 -4.10
C VAL A 47 4.96 1.11 -2.80
N LEU A 48 3.91 1.64 -2.18
CA LEU A 48 3.37 1.19 -0.91
C LEU A 48 2.09 0.39 -1.17
N ARG A 49 2.13 -0.93 -0.97
CA ARG A 49 0.99 -1.84 -1.26
C ARG A 49 0.45 -2.45 0.01
N PHE A 50 -0.81 -2.19 0.29
CA PHE A 50 -1.57 -2.87 1.36
C PHE A 50 -2.20 -4.15 0.85
N TRP A 51 -2.09 -5.23 1.62
CA TRP A 51 -2.56 -6.56 1.27
C TRP A 51 -2.97 -7.39 2.48
N ALA A 52 -3.66 -8.50 2.25
CA ALA A 52 -4.03 -9.48 3.28
C ALA A 52 -3.87 -10.90 2.76
N THR A 53 -3.59 -11.86 3.64
CA THR A 53 -3.39 -13.27 3.26
C THR A 53 -4.66 -13.93 2.73
N GLY A 54 -5.83 -13.50 3.19
CA GLY A 54 -7.13 -13.99 2.69
C GLY A 54 -7.60 -13.36 1.38
N CYS A 55 -6.84 -12.41 0.83
CA CYS A 55 -7.15 -11.72 -0.41
C CYS A 55 -6.51 -12.45 -1.60
N LYS A 56 -7.28 -13.24 -2.36
CA LYS A 56 -6.79 -13.99 -3.51
C LYS A 56 -6.14 -13.11 -4.58
N ALA A 57 -6.76 -11.97 -4.90
CA ALA A 57 -6.21 -11.00 -5.85
C ALA A 57 -4.88 -10.42 -5.37
N CYS A 58 -4.73 -10.14 -4.06
CA CYS A 58 -3.48 -9.68 -3.47
C CYS A 58 -2.36 -10.68 -3.69
N VAL A 59 -2.61 -11.94 -3.29
CA VAL A 59 -1.63 -13.03 -3.36
C VAL A 59 -1.22 -13.31 -4.80
N ALA A 60 -2.17 -13.37 -5.73
CA ALA A 60 -1.90 -13.56 -7.16
C ALA A 60 -1.12 -12.38 -7.78
N GLY A 61 -1.41 -11.14 -7.35
CA GLY A 61 -0.79 -9.94 -7.90
C GLY A 61 0.60 -9.62 -7.35
N MET A 62 1.01 -10.17 -6.20
CA MET A 62 2.29 -9.86 -5.58
C MET A 62 3.51 -10.31 -6.40
N PRO A 63 3.58 -11.55 -6.95
CA PRO A 63 4.66 -11.94 -7.84
C PRO A 63 4.70 -11.12 -9.14
N LYS A 64 3.54 -10.71 -9.63
CA LYS A 64 3.42 -9.85 -10.81
C LYS A 64 4.02 -8.46 -10.52
N LEU A 65 3.65 -7.86 -9.39
CA LEU A 65 4.25 -6.60 -8.94
C LEU A 65 5.78 -6.75 -8.77
N ASP A 66 6.24 -7.86 -8.24
CA ASP A 66 7.68 -8.16 -8.11
C ASP A 66 8.38 -8.13 -9.47
N SER A 67 7.80 -8.79 -10.46
CA SER A 67 8.33 -8.84 -11.82
C SER A 67 8.40 -7.46 -12.47
N ILE A 68 7.30 -6.69 -12.44
CA ILE A 68 7.25 -5.38 -13.10
C ILE A 68 8.11 -4.32 -12.40
N SER A 69 8.31 -4.42 -11.09
CA SER A 69 9.10 -3.46 -10.32
C SER A 69 10.61 -3.68 -10.43
N LYS A 70 11.05 -4.88 -10.84
CA LYS A 70 12.50 -5.21 -10.93
C LYS A 70 13.29 -4.23 -11.77
N GLY A 71 12.77 -3.81 -12.92
CA GLY A 71 13.42 -2.87 -13.83
C GLY A 71 13.63 -1.46 -13.27
N TYR A 72 12.99 -1.14 -12.14
CA TYR A 72 13.07 0.18 -11.52
C TYR A 72 13.89 0.19 -10.22
N ARG A 73 14.31 -0.97 -9.70
CA ARG A 73 15.09 -1.05 -8.46
C ARG A 73 16.47 -0.44 -8.60
N ASP A 74 17.13 -0.68 -9.71
CA ASP A 74 18.44 -0.06 -10.00
C ASP A 74 18.34 1.46 -10.11
N LYS A 75 17.14 1.98 -10.34
CA LYS A 75 16.82 3.41 -10.32
C LYS A 75 16.39 3.93 -8.95
N GLY A 76 16.48 3.09 -7.91
CA GLY A 76 16.21 3.44 -6.52
C GLY A 76 14.78 3.22 -6.03
N LEU A 77 13.90 2.58 -6.83
CA LEU A 77 12.54 2.27 -6.38
C LEU A 77 12.55 1.35 -5.16
N ALA A 78 11.83 1.74 -4.12
CA ALA A 78 11.47 0.89 -2.99
C ALA A 78 10.03 0.38 -3.11
N VAL A 79 9.83 -0.92 -2.95
CA VAL A 79 8.49 -1.54 -2.88
C VAL A 79 8.27 -2.04 -1.46
N LEU A 80 7.22 -1.56 -0.80
CA LEU A 80 6.84 -1.93 0.55
C LEU A 80 5.47 -2.60 0.54
N ALA A 81 5.43 -3.90 0.81
CA ALA A 81 4.19 -4.65 0.93
C ALA A 81 3.76 -4.74 2.39
N ILE A 82 2.72 -4.03 2.78
CA ILE A 82 2.22 -3.96 4.16
C ILE A 82 1.04 -4.90 4.34
N ASN A 83 1.20 -5.90 5.18
CA ASN A 83 0.13 -6.81 5.53
C ASN A 83 -0.79 -6.21 6.59
N MET A 84 -2.08 -6.29 6.36
CA MET A 84 -3.10 -5.70 7.21
C MET A 84 -3.63 -6.73 8.22
N GLY A 85 -3.07 -6.71 9.43
CA GLY A 85 -3.64 -7.37 10.61
C GLY A 85 -3.58 -8.89 10.67
N ASN A 86 -2.92 -9.56 9.73
CA ASN A 86 -2.77 -11.01 9.83
C ASN A 86 -1.65 -11.39 10.82
N PRO A 87 -1.73 -12.57 11.47
CA PRO A 87 -0.66 -13.05 12.33
C PRO A 87 0.68 -13.19 11.58
N LYS A 88 1.76 -12.75 12.19
CA LYS A 88 3.11 -12.79 11.61
C LYS A 88 3.47 -14.15 11.03
N ALA A 89 3.25 -15.23 11.78
CA ALA A 89 3.58 -16.59 11.32
C ALA A 89 2.88 -16.95 10.00
N LEU A 90 1.63 -16.50 9.82
CA LEU A 90 0.90 -16.71 8.57
C LEU A 90 1.49 -15.88 7.44
N VAL A 91 1.81 -14.62 7.70
CA VAL A 91 2.43 -13.72 6.70
C VAL A 91 3.79 -14.26 6.25
N GLU A 92 4.60 -14.80 7.16
CA GLU A 92 5.88 -15.42 6.84
C GLU A 92 5.75 -16.62 5.90
N VAL A 93 4.72 -17.47 6.11
CA VAL A 93 4.45 -18.60 5.20
C VAL A 93 4.14 -18.11 3.79
N PHE A 94 3.28 -17.10 3.66
CA PHE A 94 2.96 -16.52 2.36
C PHE A 94 4.16 -15.84 1.71
N ALA A 95 4.90 -15.01 2.44
CA ALA A 95 6.06 -14.30 1.91
C ALA A 95 7.15 -15.26 1.39
N ARG A 96 7.42 -16.33 2.12
CA ARG A 96 8.35 -17.38 1.67
C ARG A 96 7.86 -18.13 0.44
N GLY A 97 6.58 -18.51 0.43
CA GLY A 97 5.97 -19.22 -0.69
C GLY A 97 5.95 -18.41 -1.98
N LEU A 98 5.74 -17.11 -1.89
CA LEU A 98 5.71 -16.20 -3.04
C LEU A 98 7.10 -15.81 -3.57
N LYS A 99 8.18 -16.09 -2.82
CA LYS A 99 9.57 -15.81 -3.21
C LYS A 99 9.78 -14.37 -3.69
N LEU A 100 9.18 -13.42 -2.99
CA LEU A 100 9.26 -12.00 -3.33
C LEU A 100 10.67 -11.46 -3.11
N SER A 101 11.11 -10.56 -3.99
CA SER A 101 12.38 -9.88 -3.87
C SER A 101 12.27 -8.49 -3.21
N TYR A 102 11.06 -8.04 -2.88
CA TYR A 102 10.82 -6.86 -2.04
C TYR A 102 10.37 -7.26 -0.63
N PRO A 103 10.60 -6.39 0.38
CA PRO A 103 10.26 -6.70 1.75
C PRO A 103 8.75 -6.67 2.01
N VAL A 104 8.32 -7.51 2.96
CA VAL A 104 6.96 -7.54 3.50
C VAL A 104 7.00 -7.01 4.93
N PHE A 105 6.04 -6.15 5.26
CA PHE A 105 5.90 -5.52 6.58
C PHE A 105 4.55 -5.86 7.19
N LEU A 106 4.43 -5.64 8.50
CA LEU A 106 3.24 -5.92 9.29
C LEU A 106 2.63 -4.63 9.83
N ASP A 107 1.31 -4.50 9.72
CA ASP A 107 0.49 -3.48 10.37
C ASP A 107 -0.56 -4.15 11.25
N PRO A 108 -0.14 -4.75 12.40
CA PRO A 108 -1.01 -5.62 13.19
C PRO A 108 -2.22 -4.90 13.80
N ALA A 109 -2.09 -3.62 14.12
CA ALA A 109 -3.14 -2.79 14.68
C ALA A 109 -3.90 -1.96 13.63
N LEU A 110 -3.62 -2.15 12.35
CA LEU A 110 -4.22 -1.41 11.23
C LEU A 110 -4.03 0.11 11.32
N ILE A 111 -2.96 0.57 11.96
CA ILE A 111 -2.69 2.01 12.16
C ILE A 111 -2.29 2.65 10.83
N ALA A 112 -1.38 2.01 10.08
CA ALA A 112 -0.96 2.49 8.78
C ALA A 112 -2.13 2.46 7.78
N ALA A 113 -2.88 1.36 7.74
CA ALA A 113 -4.05 1.23 6.88
C ALA A 113 -5.11 2.30 7.15
N LYS A 114 -5.41 2.59 8.42
CA LYS A 114 -6.34 3.66 8.81
C LYS A 114 -5.85 5.04 8.39
N LYS A 115 -4.57 5.35 8.61
CA LYS A 115 -3.98 6.62 8.18
C LYS A 115 -4.09 6.85 6.69
N TYR A 116 -3.95 5.80 5.90
CA TYR A 116 -4.05 5.84 4.44
C TYR A 116 -5.49 5.69 3.94
N GLY A 117 -6.46 5.54 4.83
CA GLY A 117 -7.86 5.37 4.46
C GLY A 117 -8.13 4.12 3.62
N VAL A 118 -7.35 3.06 3.81
CA VAL A 118 -7.49 1.81 3.06
C VAL A 118 -8.75 1.10 3.49
N LYS A 119 -9.69 0.93 2.57
CA LYS A 119 -10.99 0.27 2.79
C LYS A 119 -11.07 -1.13 2.16
N SER A 120 -10.24 -1.37 1.16
CA SER A 120 -10.19 -2.63 0.42
C SER A 120 -8.76 -2.95 0.00
N VAL A 121 -8.48 -4.21 -0.24
CA VAL A 121 -7.17 -4.68 -0.70
C VAL A 121 -7.31 -5.45 -2.02
N PRO A 122 -6.31 -5.40 -2.89
CA PRO A 122 -5.08 -4.61 -2.75
C PRO A 122 -5.33 -3.12 -3.01
N THR A 123 -4.65 -2.26 -2.25
CA THR A 123 -4.57 -0.81 -2.52
C THR A 123 -3.11 -0.40 -2.55
N THR A 124 -2.71 0.32 -3.59
CA THR A 124 -1.32 0.70 -3.82
C THR A 124 -1.19 2.21 -3.98
N PHE A 125 -0.27 2.78 -3.22
CA PHE A 125 0.11 4.18 -3.28
C PHE A 125 1.45 4.32 -3.97
N PHE A 126 1.54 5.24 -4.91
CA PHE A 126 2.77 5.62 -5.58
C PHE A 126 3.23 6.96 -5.02
N ILE A 127 4.41 6.98 -4.39
CA ILE A 127 4.96 8.10 -3.66
C ILE A 127 6.28 8.50 -4.32
N ASP A 128 6.45 9.78 -4.61
CA ASP A 128 7.66 10.32 -5.23
C ASP A 128 8.80 10.50 -4.23
N ARG A 129 9.95 10.95 -4.72
CA ARG A 129 11.17 11.19 -3.93
C ARG A 129 11.01 12.23 -2.83
N ASP A 130 10.07 13.17 -3.00
CA ASP A 130 9.77 14.24 -2.05
C ASP A 130 8.73 13.80 -1.00
N GLY A 131 8.20 12.59 -1.14
CA GLY A 131 7.20 12.02 -0.23
C GLY A 131 5.77 12.43 -0.55
N ALA A 132 5.49 12.88 -1.79
CA ALA A 132 4.14 13.17 -2.24
C ALA A 132 3.51 11.94 -2.91
N ALA A 133 2.27 11.63 -2.54
CA ALA A 133 1.48 10.58 -3.19
C ALA A 133 0.99 11.09 -4.55
N LYS A 134 1.51 10.51 -5.63
CA LYS A 134 1.16 10.86 -7.01
C LYS A 134 -0.06 10.12 -7.51
N LYS A 135 -0.22 8.88 -7.08
CA LYS A 135 -1.31 8.02 -7.53
C LYS A 135 -1.72 7.00 -6.48
N VAL A 136 -2.99 6.68 -6.45
CA VAL A 136 -3.56 5.58 -5.69
C VAL A 136 -4.30 4.65 -6.64
N VAL A 137 -4.05 3.34 -6.52
CA VAL A 137 -4.73 2.31 -7.31
C VAL A 137 -5.37 1.32 -6.37
N VAL A 138 -6.68 1.15 -6.49
CA VAL A 138 -7.44 0.11 -5.81
C VAL A 138 -7.61 -1.05 -6.78
N GLY A 139 -7.16 -2.23 -6.40
CA GLY A 139 -7.16 -3.42 -7.27
C GLY A 139 -5.80 -3.72 -7.89
N GLU A 140 -5.80 -4.50 -8.96
CA GLU A 140 -4.58 -4.94 -9.64
C GLU A 140 -3.92 -3.83 -10.46
N ILE A 141 -2.60 -3.97 -10.61
CA ILE A 141 -1.77 -3.03 -11.37
C ILE A 141 -1.31 -3.73 -12.65
N THR A 142 -1.58 -3.10 -13.80
CA THR A 142 -1.03 -3.54 -15.09
C THR A 142 0.38 -3.00 -15.30
N GLN A 143 1.17 -3.66 -16.14
CA GLN A 143 2.49 -3.17 -16.52
C GLN A 143 2.42 -1.75 -17.10
N GLU A 144 1.50 -1.49 -18.01
CA GLU A 144 1.31 -0.18 -18.63
C GLU A 144 1.01 0.92 -17.61
N LEU A 145 0.09 0.66 -16.66
CA LEU A 145 -0.24 1.61 -15.61
C LEU A 145 0.96 1.88 -14.70
N PHE A 146 1.71 0.84 -14.37
CA PHE A 146 2.91 0.95 -13.56
C PHE A 146 3.95 1.82 -14.25
N ASP A 147 4.32 1.48 -15.49
CA ASP A 147 5.34 2.20 -16.26
C ASP A 147 4.97 3.68 -16.46
N LYS A 148 3.71 3.95 -16.80
CA LYS A 148 3.21 5.31 -16.93
C LYS A 148 3.33 6.10 -15.61
N THR A 149 2.99 5.46 -14.48
CA THR A 149 3.07 6.12 -13.17
C THR A 149 4.51 6.36 -12.74
N MET A 150 5.42 5.43 -13.07
CA MET A 150 6.84 5.58 -12.74
C MET A 150 7.51 6.79 -13.41
N ILE A 151 6.99 7.26 -14.55
CA ILE A 151 7.48 8.49 -15.19
C ILE A 151 7.31 9.69 -14.26
N ASP A 152 6.21 9.77 -13.54
CA ASP A 152 5.91 10.87 -12.60
C ASP A 152 6.65 10.74 -11.26
N LEU A 153 7.18 9.55 -10.94
CA LEU A 153 7.88 9.28 -9.67
C LEU A 153 9.40 9.47 -9.76
N MET A 154 9.97 9.31 -10.95
CA MET A 154 11.43 9.27 -11.16
C MET A 154 12.03 10.66 -11.39
#